data_6b215461b3485d302ec0351bc9fa7ed6
#
_entry.id   6b215461b3485d302ec0351bc9fa7ed6
#
_cell.length_a   1.000
_cell.length_b   1.000
_cell.length_c   1.000
_cell.angle_alpha   90.00
_cell.angle_beta   90.00
_cell.angle_gamma   90.00
#
_symmetry.space_group_name_H-M   'P 1'
#
loop_
_entity.id
_entity.type
_entity.pdbx_description
1 polymer ?
#
loop_
_entity_poly.entity_id
_entity_poly.type
_entity_poly.pdbx_seq_one_letter_code
_entity_poly.pdbx_strand_id
1 'polypeptide(L)'
;MLLSVIFDVRFSITVTIILAALIGFLTPNSLELAAYTAVGGLLAILTLQDAQRINAFFRAGLAAAIGYCAVILVFRLNQEMIDVLNMLELMGYAVVNGMLSAALTLVGFFILGSLFGITTTLQLQELARLDHPLLQELLRRAPGTYHHSIMVANLAEQAAEQIKANSALIRVGALYHDIGKMNRPPFFSENQEGVNPHDALDP
;
A
#
# COMPACT_ATOMS: atom_id res chain seq x y z
N MET A 1 -2.64 3.13 12.39
CA MET A 1 -2.63 3.11 10.93
C MET A 1 -1.24 2.81 10.35
N LEU A 2 -0.24 3.68 10.45
CA LEU A 2 1.08 3.45 9.82
C LEU A 2 1.72 2.12 10.22
N LEU A 3 1.68 1.78 11.50
CA LEU A 3 2.21 0.51 12.00
C LEU A 3 1.49 -0.72 11.40
N SER A 4 0.19 -0.64 11.10
CA SER A 4 -0.56 -1.77 10.52
C SER A 4 -0.22 -2.03 9.04
N VAL A 5 0.37 -1.04 8.39
CA VAL A 5 0.85 -1.16 7.01
C VAL A 5 2.27 -1.72 6.97
N ILE A 6 3.11 -1.37 7.94
CA ILE A 6 4.54 -1.72 7.95
C ILE A 6 4.79 -3.06 8.65
N PHE A 7 4.09 -3.35 9.76
CA PHE A 7 4.32 -4.55 10.57
C PHE A 7 3.15 -5.53 10.43
N ASP A 8 2.31 -5.63 11.44
CA ASP A 8 1.16 -6.52 11.46
C ASP A 8 -0.02 -5.84 12.18
N VAL A 9 -1.23 -6.25 11.80
CA VAL A 9 -2.47 -5.77 12.41
C VAL A 9 -2.49 -6.03 13.92
N ARG A 10 -2.04 -7.21 14.36
CA ARG A 10 -2.00 -7.58 15.79
C ARG A 10 -1.09 -6.67 16.60
N PHE A 11 0.12 -6.41 16.09
CA PHE A 11 1.07 -5.48 16.71
C PHE A 11 0.47 -4.07 16.83
N SER A 12 -0.17 -3.60 15.78
CA SER A 12 -0.78 -2.27 15.74
C SER A 12 -1.94 -2.11 16.71
N ILE A 13 -2.77 -3.15 16.87
CA ILE A 13 -3.85 -3.18 17.87
C ILE A 13 -3.24 -3.08 19.27
N THR A 14 -2.21 -3.87 19.57
CA THR A 14 -1.53 -3.86 20.87
C THR A 14 -0.98 -2.48 21.20
N VAL A 15 -0.26 -1.86 20.26
CA VAL A 15 0.28 -0.50 20.44
C VAL A 15 -0.83 0.53 20.63
N THR A 16 -1.93 0.43 19.89
CA THR A 16 -3.07 1.35 20.03
C THR A 16 -3.72 1.24 21.40
N ILE A 17 -3.89 0.04 21.94
CA ILE A 17 -4.43 -0.17 23.29
C ILE A 17 -3.48 0.38 24.36
N ILE A 18 -2.18 0.15 24.21
CA ILE A 18 -1.17 0.69 25.13
C ILE A 18 -1.19 2.22 25.11
N LEU A 19 -1.21 2.84 23.93
CA LEU A 19 -1.28 4.29 23.80
C LEU A 19 -2.57 4.86 24.41
N ALA A 20 -3.71 4.23 24.16
CA ALA A 20 -4.99 4.63 24.74
C ALA A 20 -4.95 4.54 26.29
N ALA A 21 -4.38 3.47 26.84
CA ALA A 21 -4.21 3.31 28.28
C ALA A 21 -3.25 4.37 28.86
N LEU A 22 -2.14 4.66 28.19
CA LEU A 22 -1.21 5.72 28.60
C LEU A 22 -1.86 7.09 28.59
N ILE A 23 -2.64 7.43 27.56
CA ILE A 23 -3.39 8.70 27.48
C ILE A 23 -4.38 8.78 28.65
N GLY A 24 -5.12 7.70 28.93
CA GLY A 24 -6.05 7.63 30.06
C GLY A 24 -5.37 7.77 31.42
N PHE A 25 -4.14 7.29 31.56
CA PHE A 25 -3.36 7.40 32.80
C PHE A 25 -2.73 8.79 33.00
N LEU A 26 -2.19 9.36 31.90
CA LEU A 26 -1.46 10.66 31.98
C LEU A 26 -2.39 11.87 32.11
N THR A 27 -3.63 11.77 31.65
CA THR A 27 -4.56 12.89 31.62
C THR A 27 -5.64 12.68 32.68
N PRO A 28 -5.74 13.52 33.73
CA PRO A 28 -6.77 13.37 34.75
C PRO A 28 -8.18 13.46 34.14
N ASN A 29 -9.07 12.55 34.53
CA ASN A 29 -10.47 12.47 34.06
C ASN A 29 -10.67 12.25 32.53
N SER A 30 -9.76 11.58 31.86
CA SER A 30 -9.79 11.46 30.41
C SER A 30 -10.16 10.06 29.88
N LEU A 31 -11.14 9.42 30.50
CA LEU A 31 -11.73 8.21 29.91
C LEU A 31 -12.23 8.49 28.46
N GLU A 32 -12.74 9.70 28.22
CA GLU A 32 -13.15 10.17 26.90
C GLU A 32 -11.99 10.12 25.90
N LEU A 33 -10.80 10.66 26.23
CA LEU A 33 -9.63 10.66 25.36
C LEU A 33 -9.06 9.25 25.13
N ALA A 34 -9.05 8.44 26.17
CA ALA A 34 -8.64 7.04 26.04
C ALA A 34 -9.58 6.24 25.11
N ALA A 35 -10.89 6.39 25.31
CA ALA A 35 -11.91 5.78 24.47
C ALA A 35 -11.83 6.32 23.02
N TYR A 36 -11.65 7.63 22.85
CA TYR A 36 -11.46 8.28 21.55
C TYR A 36 -10.29 7.66 20.80
N THR A 37 -9.12 7.57 21.44
CA THR A 37 -7.91 7.00 20.83
C THR A 37 -8.07 5.51 20.53
N ALA A 38 -8.66 4.74 21.44
CA ALA A 38 -8.86 3.31 21.28
C ALA A 38 -9.83 3.01 20.12
N VAL A 39 -11.04 3.59 20.18
CA VAL A 39 -12.12 3.29 19.21
C VAL A 39 -11.73 3.76 17.82
N GLY A 40 -11.29 5.01 17.67
CA GLY A 40 -10.90 5.54 16.36
C GLY A 40 -9.69 4.83 15.79
N GLY A 41 -8.67 4.53 16.62
CA GLY A 41 -7.49 3.79 16.20
C GLY A 41 -7.81 2.36 15.78
N LEU A 42 -8.64 1.63 16.53
CA LEU A 42 -9.06 0.26 16.19
C LEU A 42 -9.88 0.21 14.90
N LEU A 43 -10.87 1.09 14.73
CA LEU A 43 -11.68 1.15 13.52
C LEU A 43 -10.82 1.45 12.29
N ALA A 44 -9.86 2.36 12.42
CA ALA A 44 -8.92 2.65 11.36
C ALA A 44 -8.07 1.45 10.97
N ILE A 45 -7.49 0.74 11.96
CA ILE A 45 -6.65 -0.43 11.73
C ILE A 45 -7.46 -1.56 11.07
N LEU A 46 -8.66 -1.84 11.57
CA LEU A 46 -9.53 -2.89 11.04
C LEU A 46 -10.00 -2.60 9.61
N THR A 47 -10.15 -1.32 9.26
CA THR A 47 -10.58 -0.91 7.91
C THR A 47 -9.41 -0.90 6.92
N LEU A 48 -8.16 -0.73 7.40
CA LEU A 48 -6.95 -0.66 6.57
C LEU A 48 -6.33 -2.05 6.32
N GLN A 49 -7.16 -3.08 6.05
CA GLN A 49 -6.66 -4.44 5.81
C GLN A 49 -5.92 -4.59 4.48
N ASP A 50 -6.26 -3.76 3.47
CA ASP A 50 -5.64 -3.77 2.13
C ASP A 50 -4.94 -2.44 1.84
N ALA A 51 -3.73 -2.25 2.38
CA ALA A 51 -2.93 -1.04 2.13
C ALA A 51 -2.41 -0.90 0.68
N GLN A 52 -2.86 -1.75 -0.23
CA GLN A 52 -2.46 -1.76 -1.64
C GLN A 52 -3.15 -0.68 -2.49
N ARG A 53 -4.23 -0.09 -1.99
CA ARG A 53 -5.03 0.90 -2.73
C ARG A 53 -5.13 2.20 -1.94
N ILE A 54 -4.91 3.33 -2.61
CA ILE A 54 -5.04 4.67 -2.01
C ILE A 54 -6.42 4.85 -1.34
N ASN A 55 -7.48 4.34 -1.96
CA ASN A 55 -8.83 4.39 -1.41
C ASN A 55 -8.98 3.69 -0.04
N ALA A 56 -8.11 2.73 0.29
CA ALA A 56 -8.13 2.07 1.60
C ALA A 56 -7.75 3.04 2.74
N PHE A 57 -6.81 3.95 2.48
CA PHE A 57 -6.42 4.98 3.45
C PHE A 57 -7.55 5.98 3.71
N PHE A 58 -8.26 6.42 2.66
CA PHE A 58 -9.44 7.28 2.83
C PHE A 58 -10.55 6.59 3.61
N ARG A 59 -10.84 5.33 3.31
CA ARG A 59 -11.83 4.55 4.07
C ARG A 59 -11.43 4.38 5.53
N ALA A 60 -10.17 4.14 5.82
CA ALA A 60 -9.65 4.03 7.19
C ALA A 60 -9.75 5.38 7.94
N GLY A 61 -9.45 6.49 7.28
CA GLY A 61 -9.62 7.83 7.85
C GLY A 61 -11.08 8.15 8.16
N LEU A 62 -11.99 7.78 7.27
CA LEU A 62 -13.43 7.94 7.48
C LEU A 62 -13.94 7.05 8.64
N ALA A 63 -13.49 5.81 8.71
CA ALA A 63 -13.83 4.89 9.80
C ALA A 63 -13.31 5.41 11.15
N ALA A 64 -12.09 5.97 11.20
CA ALA A 64 -11.58 6.64 12.38
C ALA A 64 -12.46 7.84 12.77
N ALA A 65 -12.80 8.70 11.83
CA ALA A 65 -13.64 9.87 12.06
C ALA A 65 -15.02 9.48 12.62
N ILE A 66 -15.65 8.43 12.08
CA ILE A 66 -16.91 7.89 12.60
C ILE A 66 -16.73 7.40 14.04
N GLY A 67 -15.64 6.67 14.33
CA GLY A 67 -15.35 6.22 15.69
C GLY A 67 -15.14 7.38 16.66
N TYR A 68 -14.41 8.39 16.26
CA TYR A 68 -14.19 9.61 17.05
C TYR A 68 -15.51 10.35 17.33
N CYS A 69 -16.33 10.53 16.30
CA CYS A 69 -17.64 11.16 16.46
C CYS A 69 -18.56 10.35 17.38
N ALA A 70 -18.56 9.02 17.29
CA ALA A 70 -19.37 8.16 18.13
C ALA A 70 -18.98 8.31 19.63
N VAL A 71 -17.68 8.34 19.92
CA VAL A 71 -17.19 8.56 21.30
C VAL A 71 -17.61 9.93 21.81
N ILE A 72 -17.39 11.01 21.05
CA ILE A 72 -17.79 12.36 21.42
C ILE A 72 -19.31 12.38 21.72
N LEU A 73 -20.11 11.77 20.88
CA LEU A 73 -21.57 11.74 21.03
C LEU A 73 -21.96 11.05 22.32
N VAL A 74 -21.40 9.89 22.63
CA VAL A 74 -21.68 9.15 23.87
C VAL A 74 -21.34 9.97 25.12
N PHE A 75 -20.17 10.61 25.14
CA PHE A 75 -19.74 11.35 26.31
C PHE A 75 -20.46 12.70 26.47
N ARG A 76 -20.82 13.37 25.37
CA ARG A 76 -21.52 14.68 25.42
C ARG A 76 -23.02 14.53 25.66
N LEU A 77 -23.66 13.49 25.15
CA LEU A 77 -25.09 13.23 25.43
C LEU A 77 -25.37 12.84 26.88
N ASN A 78 -24.35 12.38 27.62
CA ASN A 78 -24.49 12.02 29.04
C ASN A 78 -24.23 13.20 30.00
N GLN A 79 -24.07 14.42 29.47
CA GLN A 79 -23.92 15.63 30.29
C GLN A 79 -25.30 16.24 30.60
N GLU A 80 -25.46 16.83 31.79
CA GLU A 80 -26.72 17.46 32.23
C GLU A 80 -27.16 18.62 31.33
N MET A 81 -26.20 19.36 30.76
CA MET A 81 -26.47 20.40 29.75
C MET A 81 -25.73 20.12 28.46
N ILE A 82 -26.48 19.93 27.38
CA ILE A 82 -25.95 19.65 26.06
C ILE A 82 -25.63 20.96 25.35
N ASP A 83 -24.34 21.26 25.19
CA ASP A 83 -23.88 22.35 24.32
C ASP A 83 -23.73 21.80 22.88
N VAL A 84 -24.78 22.00 22.08
CA VAL A 84 -24.83 21.52 20.70
C VAL A 84 -23.75 22.16 19.82
N LEU A 85 -23.41 23.42 20.08
CA LEU A 85 -22.41 24.13 19.28
C LEU A 85 -21.02 23.56 19.50
N ASN A 86 -20.62 23.38 20.77
CA ASN A 86 -19.35 22.75 21.15
C ASN A 86 -19.28 21.28 20.64
N MET A 87 -20.36 20.54 20.71
CA MET A 87 -20.42 19.16 20.19
C MET A 87 -20.17 19.13 18.68
N LEU A 88 -20.79 20.01 17.90
CA LEU A 88 -20.57 20.10 16.45
C LEU A 88 -19.15 20.50 16.10
N GLU A 89 -18.56 21.42 16.86
CA GLU A 89 -17.17 21.83 16.69
C GLU A 89 -16.20 20.67 16.94
N LEU A 90 -16.39 19.90 18.01
CA LEU A 90 -15.60 18.70 18.33
C LEU A 90 -15.76 17.61 17.25
N MET A 91 -16.95 17.41 16.72
CA MET A 91 -17.18 16.49 15.59
C MET A 91 -16.44 16.96 14.32
N GLY A 92 -16.42 18.26 14.05
CA GLY A 92 -15.62 18.84 12.98
C GLY A 92 -14.13 18.52 13.12
N TYR A 93 -13.58 18.73 14.32
CA TYR A 93 -12.19 18.37 14.62
C TYR A 93 -11.94 16.86 14.50
N ALA A 94 -12.89 16.02 14.91
CA ALA A 94 -12.79 14.57 14.78
C ALA A 94 -12.69 14.12 13.32
N VAL A 95 -13.48 14.71 12.43
CA VAL A 95 -13.41 14.42 10.98
C VAL A 95 -12.07 14.87 10.40
N VAL A 96 -11.65 16.08 10.72
CA VAL A 96 -10.34 16.60 10.26
C VAL A 96 -9.21 15.69 10.77
N ASN A 97 -9.23 15.28 12.04
CA ASN A 97 -8.22 14.39 12.63
C ASN A 97 -8.18 13.03 11.92
N GLY A 98 -9.33 12.41 11.65
CA GLY A 98 -9.40 11.15 10.93
C GLY A 98 -8.81 11.24 9.51
N MET A 99 -9.15 12.28 8.77
CA MET A 99 -8.64 12.50 7.42
C MET A 99 -7.16 12.85 7.41
N LEU A 100 -6.73 13.72 8.32
CA LEU A 100 -5.31 14.09 8.46
C LEU A 100 -4.46 12.88 8.85
N SER A 101 -4.93 12.03 9.76
CA SER A 101 -4.26 10.79 10.15
C SER A 101 -4.11 9.82 8.96
N ALA A 102 -5.11 9.73 8.09
CA ALA A 102 -5.04 8.94 6.86
C ALA A 102 -4.01 9.51 5.88
N ALA A 103 -4.03 10.82 5.67
CA ALA A 103 -3.07 11.52 4.80
C ALA A 103 -1.63 11.36 5.30
N LEU A 104 -1.39 11.57 6.59
CA LEU A 104 -0.07 11.37 7.20
C LEU A 104 0.38 9.91 7.14
N THR A 105 -0.53 8.95 7.27
CA THR A 105 -0.22 7.53 7.12
C THR A 105 0.20 7.21 5.68
N LEU A 106 -0.51 7.73 4.70
CA LEU A 106 -0.17 7.56 3.28
C LEU A 106 1.20 8.15 2.96
N VAL A 107 1.45 9.41 3.37
CA VAL A 107 2.74 10.08 3.17
C VAL A 107 3.86 9.34 3.90
N GLY A 108 3.64 8.96 5.16
CA GLY A 108 4.59 8.19 5.95
C GLY A 108 4.93 6.84 5.32
N PHE A 109 3.95 6.15 4.77
CA PHE A 109 4.16 4.90 4.05
C PHE A 109 5.05 5.09 2.81
N PHE A 110 4.84 6.15 2.05
CA PHE A 110 5.70 6.48 0.90
C PHE A 110 7.13 6.81 1.32
N ILE A 111 7.30 7.65 2.33
CA ILE A 111 8.63 8.06 2.81
C ILE A 111 9.39 6.84 3.34
N LEU A 112 8.78 6.04 4.21
CA LEU A 112 9.41 4.87 4.80
C LEU A 112 9.66 3.77 3.75
N GLY A 113 8.72 3.57 2.82
CA GLY A 113 8.90 2.65 1.69
C GLY A 113 10.12 3.01 0.86
N SER A 114 10.30 4.30 0.55
CA SER A 114 11.47 4.80 -0.18
C SER A 114 12.78 4.66 0.62
N LEU A 115 12.73 4.95 1.92
CA LEU A 115 13.92 4.95 2.80
C LEU A 115 14.45 3.53 3.07
N PHE A 116 13.53 2.57 3.22
CA PHE A 116 13.85 1.16 3.49
C PHE A 116 13.92 0.29 2.23
N GLY A 117 13.75 0.87 1.05
CA GLY A 117 13.75 0.13 -0.22
C GLY A 117 12.64 -0.91 -0.32
N ILE A 118 11.53 -0.71 0.42
CA ILE A 118 10.38 -1.60 0.37
C ILE A 118 9.65 -1.36 -0.94
N THR A 119 9.62 -2.37 -1.80
CA THR A 119 8.90 -2.30 -3.08
C THR A 119 7.40 -2.15 -2.82
N THR A 120 6.87 -0.96 -3.05
CA THR A 120 5.45 -0.69 -2.88
C THR A 120 4.65 -1.19 -4.07
N THR A 121 3.37 -1.49 -3.87
CA THR A 121 2.47 -1.88 -4.97
C THR A 121 2.43 -0.81 -6.08
N LEU A 122 2.59 0.46 -5.72
CA LEU A 122 2.63 1.54 -6.68
C LEU A 122 3.89 1.50 -7.56
N GLN A 123 5.05 1.18 -6.97
CA GLN A 123 6.30 0.97 -7.72
C GLN A 123 6.18 -0.24 -8.65
N LEU A 124 5.55 -1.34 -8.18
CA LEU A 124 5.30 -2.49 -9.05
C LEU A 124 4.36 -2.13 -10.21
N GLN A 125 3.32 -1.33 -9.98
CA GLN A 125 2.44 -0.85 -11.04
C GLN A 125 3.18 0.05 -12.05
N GLU A 126 4.06 0.93 -11.58
CA GLU A 126 4.89 1.76 -12.45
C GLU A 126 5.83 0.91 -13.31
N LEU A 127 6.52 -0.07 -12.72
CA LEU A 127 7.39 -1.00 -13.43
C LEU A 127 6.63 -1.94 -14.38
N ALA A 128 5.35 -2.25 -14.10
CA ALA A 128 4.53 -3.09 -14.96
C ALA A 128 3.98 -2.36 -16.19
N ARG A 129 4.16 -1.04 -16.28
CA ARG A 129 3.72 -0.24 -17.43
C ARG A 129 4.54 -0.59 -18.67
N LEU A 130 3.86 -0.92 -19.76
CA LEU A 130 4.51 -1.27 -21.03
C LEU A 130 5.20 -0.08 -21.70
N ASP A 131 4.87 1.15 -21.32
CA ASP A 131 5.55 2.38 -21.76
C ASP A 131 6.77 2.75 -20.88
N HIS A 132 7.12 1.92 -19.89
CA HIS A 132 8.31 2.11 -19.09
C HIS A 132 9.56 2.16 -20.00
N PRO A 133 10.47 3.15 -19.82
CA PRO A 133 11.59 3.38 -20.75
C PRO A 133 12.43 2.13 -21.05
N LEU A 134 12.67 1.30 -20.05
CA LEU A 134 13.47 0.10 -20.18
C LEU A 134 12.77 -1.00 -21.01
N LEU A 135 11.43 -1.15 -20.85
CA LEU A 135 10.64 -2.08 -21.69
C LEU A 135 10.53 -1.57 -23.13
N GLN A 136 10.44 -0.26 -23.33
CA GLN A 136 10.48 0.35 -24.65
C GLN A 136 11.86 0.16 -25.33
N GLU A 137 12.93 0.16 -24.56
CA GLU A 137 14.27 -0.15 -25.09
C GLU A 137 14.38 -1.64 -25.45
N LEU A 138 13.84 -2.54 -24.62
CA LEU A 138 13.74 -3.99 -24.93
C LEU A 138 12.97 -4.21 -26.23
N LEU A 139 11.83 -3.53 -26.42
CA LEU A 139 11.03 -3.62 -27.65
C LEU A 139 11.83 -3.21 -28.89
N ARG A 140 12.62 -2.14 -28.79
CA ARG A 140 13.43 -1.64 -29.93
C ARG A 140 14.62 -2.52 -30.25
N ARG A 141 15.30 -3.09 -29.23
CA ARG A 141 16.54 -3.86 -29.40
C ARG A 141 16.31 -5.35 -29.58
N ALA A 142 15.34 -5.90 -28.87
CA ALA A 142 15.06 -7.35 -28.84
C ALA A 142 13.54 -7.61 -28.83
N PRO A 143 12.84 -7.35 -29.95
CA PRO A 143 11.38 -7.43 -30.02
C PRO A 143 10.86 -8.84 -29.72
N GLY A 144 11.56 -9.89 -30.11
CA GLY A 144 11.19 -11.28 -29.78
C GLY A 144 11.17 -11.52 -28.28
N THR A 145 12.22 -11.09 -27.57
CA THR A 145 12.30 -11.18 -26.09
C THR A 145 11.22 -10.33 -25.42
N TYR A 146 10.90 -9.15 -25.95
CA TYR A 146 9.83 -8.32 -25.42
C TYR A 146 8.47 -9.04 -25.49
N HIS A 147 8.11 -9.60 -26.65
CA HIS A 147 6.86 -10.34 -26.80
C HIS A 147 6.81 -11.60 -25.93
N HIS A 148 7.93 -12.33 -25.86
CA HIS A 148 8.07 -13.47 -24.95
C HIS A 148 7.81 -13.06 -23.49
N SER A 149 8.46 -12.02 -23.02
CA SER A 149 8.31 -11.52 -21.64
C SER A 149 6.88 -11.12 -21.31
N ILE A 150 6.14 -10.51 -22.24
CA ILE A 150 4.72 -10.18 -22.04
C ILE A 150 3.86 -11.45 -21.91
N MET A 151 4.08 -12.44 -22.77
CA MET A 151 3.33 -13.70 -22.70
C MET A 151 3.59 -14.44 -21.39
N VAL A 152 4.85 -14.54 -20.99
CA VAL A 152 5.24 -15.15 -19.71
C VAL A 152 4.63 -14.38 -18.54
N ALA A 153 4.67 -13.04 -18.56
CA ALA A 153 4.10 -12.21 -17.51
C ALA A 153 2.58 -12.44 -17.35
N ASN A 154 1.85 -12.53 -18.44
CA ASN A 154 0.40 -12.77 -18.40
C ASN A 154 0.05 -14.15 -17.84
N LEU A 155 0.81 -15.19 -18.21
CA LEU A 155 0.59 -16.56 -17.70
C LEU A 155 0.99 -16.67 -16.22
N ALA A 156 2.13 -16.10 -15.86
CA ALA A 156 2.64 -16.14 -14.49
C ALA A 156 1.76 -15.35 -13.52
N GLU A 157 1.21 -14.20 -13.93
CA GLU A 157 0.26 -13.41 -13.15
C GLU A 157 -1.02 -14.20 -12.84
N GLN A 158 -1.61 -14.86 -13.85
CA GLN A 158 -2.80 -15.70 -13.67
C GLN A 158 -2.53 -16.88 -12.72
N ALA A 159 -1.38 -17.54 -12.87
CA ALA A 159 -0.98 -18.63 -11.98
C ALA A 159 -0.80 -18.13 -10.53
N ALA A 160 -0.18 -16.96 -10.35
CA ALA A 160 0.02 -16.35 -9.05
C ALA A 160 -1.30 -16.00 -8.34
N GLU A 161 -2.29 -15.50 -9.08
CA GLU A 161 -3.62 -15.21 -8.55
C GLU A 161 -4.31 -16.48 -8.02
N GLN A 162 -4.21 -17.59 -8.74
CA GLN A 162 -4.83 -18.85 -8.31
C GLN A 162 -4.26 -19.39 -7.00
N ILE A 163 -2.95 -19.24 -6.79
CA ILE A 163 -2.29 -19.67 -5.54
C ILE A 163 -2.23 -18.57 -4.48
N LYS A 164 -2.88 -17.41 -4.72
CA LYS A 164 -2.89 -16.23 -3.83
C LYS A 164 -1.49 -15.69 -3.52
N ALA A 165 -0.57 -15.80 -4.46
CA ALA A 165 0.74 -15.17 -4.40
C ALA A 165 0.66 -13.68 -4.82
N ASN A 166 1.76 -12.94 -4.66
CA ASN A 166 1.82 -11.55 -5.11
C ASN A 166 1.91 -11.46 -6.64
N SER A 167 0.74 -11.39 -7.30
CA SER A 167 0.64 -11.37 -8.76
C SER A 167 1.35 -10.18 -9.40
N ALA A 168 1.31 -9.00 -8.77
CA ALA A 168 1.98 -7.80 -9.27
C ALA A 168 3.52 -7.97 -9.28
N LEU A 169 4.09 -8.54 -8.21
CA LEU A 169 5.53 -8.81 -8.16
C LEU A 169 5.96 -9.84 -9.21
N ILE A 170 5.17 -10.90 -9.37
CA ILE A 170 5.44 -11.96 -10.35
C ILE A 170 5.35 -11.41 -11.78
N ARG A 171 4.34 -10.58 -12.06
CA ARG A 171 4.21 -9.89 -13.35
C ARG A 171 5.44 -9.06 -13.69
N VAL A 172 5.89 -8.21 -12.76
CA VAL A 172 7.09 -7.39 -12.96
C VAL A 172 8.33 -8.26 -13.14
N GLY A 173 8.53 -9.26 -12.28
CA GLY A 173 9.64 -10.20 -12.43
C GLY A 173 9.67 -10.85 -13.81
N ALA A 174 8.52 -11.28 -14.31
CA ALA A 174 8.39 -11.89 -15.63
C ALA A 174 8.63 -10.90 -16.78
N LEU A 175 8.22 -9.63 -16.66
CA LEU A 175 8.48 -8.61 -17.68
C LEU A 175 9.98 -8.32 -17.85
N TYR A 176 10.76 -8.41 -16.78
CA TYR A 176 12.16 -8.02 -16.76
C TYR A 176 13.16 -9.18 -16.71
N HIS A 177 12.69 -10.45 -16.58
CA HIS A 177 13.59 -11.60 -16.35
C HIS A 177 14.66 -11.76 -17.41
N ASP A 178 14.38 -11.40 -18.65
CA ASP A 178 15.24 -11.55 -19.81
C ASP A 178 15.80 -10.22 -20.35
N ILE A 179 15.75 -9.14 -19.55
CA ILE A 179 16.16 -7.79 -19.98
C ILE A 179 17.61 -7.74 -20.49
N GLY A 180 18.48 -8.57 -19.93
CA GLY A 180 19.89 -8.66 -20.32
C GLY A 180 20.14 -9.11 -21.76
N LYS A 181 19.17 -9.76 -22.40
CA LYS A 181 19.25 -10.19 -23.81
C LYS A 181 19.37 -9.02 -24.80
N MET A 182 18.99 -7.79 -24.37
CA MET A 182 19.20 -6.56 -25.17
C MET A 182 20.65 -6.31 -25.57
N ASN A 183 21.61 -6.85 -24.82
CA ASN A 183 23.04 -6.60 -25.08
C ASN A 183 23.53 -7.33 -26.36
N ARG A 184 22.97 -8.51 -26.63
CA ARG A 184 23.34 -9.33 -27.82
C ARG A 184 22.11 -10.07 -28.36
N PRO A 185 21.08 -9.38 -28.88
CA PRO A 185 19.82 -10.01 -29.27
C PRO A 185 19.95 -11.15 -30.26
N PRO A 186 20.82 -11.09 -31.31
CA PRO A 186 20.93 -12.17 -32.30
C PRO A 186 21.41 -13.51 -31.75
N PHE A 187 22.01 -13.53 -30.55
CA PHE A 187 22.41 -14.80 -29.91
C PHE A 187 21.23 -15.58 -29.31
N PHE A 188 20.05 -15.00 -29.26
CA PHE A 188 18.83 -15.63 -28.72
C PHE A 188 17.85 -15.92 -29.86
N SER A 189 17.38 -17.16 -29.93
CA SER A 189 16.58 -17.68 -31.02
C SER A 189 15.35 -16.86 -31.37
N GLU A 190 14.69 -16.30 -30.38
CA GLU A 190 13.49 -15.46 -30.53
C GLU A 190 13.76 -14.11 -31.23
N ASN A 191 15.04 -13.69 -31.35
CA ASN A 191 15.44 -12.45 -32.01
C ASN A 191 16.29 -12.70 -33.27
N GLN A 192 16.46 -13.95 -33.70
CA GLN A 192 17.25 -14.27 -34.89
C GLN A 192 16.47 -14.01 -36.16
N GLU A 193 17.11 -13.36 -37.16
CA GLU A 193 16.57 -13.12 -38.49
C GLU A 193 17.33 -13.96 -39.53
N GLY A 194 17.31 -15.28 -39.34
CA GLY A 194 17.77 -16.24 -40.37
C GLY A 194 19.22 -16.74 -40.27
N VAL A 195 20.16 -16.06 -39.63
CA VAL A 195 21.52 -16.52 -39.37
C VAL A 195 21.74 -16.71 -37.87
N ASN A 196 22.22 -17.89 -37.48
CA ASN A 196 22.55 -18.17 -36.12
C ASN A 196 24.02 -17.76 -35.83
N PRO A 197 24.26 -16.72 -34.98
CA PRO A 197 25.62 -16.28 -34.67
C PRO A 197 26.49 -17.35 -33.97
N HIS A 198 25.86 -18.36 -33.36
CA HIS A 198 26.58 -19.47 -32.73
C HIS A 198 27.32 -20.36 -33.75
N ASP A 199 26.86 -20.42 -35.00
CA ASP A 199 27.50 -21.24 -36.04
C ASP A 199 28.88 -20.73 -36.46
N ALA A 200 29.19 -19.48 -36.13
CA ALA A 200 30.46 -18.81 -36.37
C ALA A 200 31.45 -18.83 -35.19
N LEU A 201 31.07 -19.44 -34.07
CA LEU A 201 31.92 -19.55 -32.88
C LEU A 201 32.73 -20.85 -32.94
N ASP A 202 34.00 -20.77 -32.58
CA ASP A 202 34.80 -21.96 -32.36
C ASP A 202 34.29 -22.73 -31.13
N PRO A 203 34.33 -24.11 -31.17
CA PRO A 203 33.81 -24.95 -30.09
C PRO A 203 34.55 -24.79 -28.76
#